data_89684dbd10c071d5d9ac93c195097bb2
#
_entry.id   89684dbd10c071d5d9ac93c195097bb2
#
_cell.length_a   1.000
_cell.length_b   1.000
_cell.length_c   1.000
_cell.angle_alpha   90.00
_cell.angle_beta   90.00
_cell.angle_gamma   90.00
#
_symmetry.space_group_name_H-M   'P 1'
#
loop_
_entity.id
_entity.type
_entity.pdbx_description
1 polymer ?
#
loop_
_entity_poly.entity_id
_entity_poly.type
_entity_poly.pdbx_seq_one_letter_code
_entity_poly.pdbx_strand_id
1 'polypeptide(L)'
;MQKDQLLTRRRMLLAGAAALGAAGAAGAVLAGGDEESAPPAAAPGPQARQAPKSSAFRLQPLTGDGPPRAAPRRLKVRTEPFLRISGRGRHMMLTFDDGPNPEYTPHILDTLAKYDVRAMFFLCGECVVQNKELVARMAEEGHVVGNHTWTHPLLTSLKRREIRDEMASTSDAIEDSYGERPQWFRAPYGAWNRAAFQLGAAMGMEPMAWTVDTTDWTTPGVSTIVDRVESGAAPGVVVLSHDAGGDRSQTVRAIREWLPHLLDSGYHLTVPPRRV
;
A
#
# COMPACT_ATOMS: atom_id res chain seq x y z
N MET A 1 31.90 -3.14 11.31
CA MET A 1 31.79 -3.33 9.85
C MET A 1 30.33 -3.09 9.38
N GLN A 2 29.66 -2.02 9.85
CA GLN A 2 28.22 -1.79 9.58
C GLN A 2 27.91 -0.40 9.00
N LYS A 3 28.93 0.41 8.72
CA LYS A 3 28.76 1.79 8.20
C LYS A 3 28.81 1.91 6.68
N ASP A 4 29.36 0.95 5.96
CA ASP A 4 29.59 1.08 4.52
C ASP A 4 28.43 0.59 3.63
N GLN A 5 27.46 -0.16 4.18
CA GLN A 5 26.31 -0.65 3.41
C GLN A 5 25.18 0.39 3.24
N LEU A 6 25.13 1.43 4.10
CA LEU A 6 24.12 2.48 4.03
C LEU A 6 24.32 3.48 2.88
N LEU A 7 25.53 3.55 2.32
CA LEU A 7 25.86 4.50 1.24
C LEU A 7 25.53 3.96 -0.16
N THR A 8 25.37 2.67 -0.31
CA THR A 8 25.14 2.04 -1.64
C THR A 8 23.71 2.20 -2.14
N ARG A 9 22.72 2.24 -1.22
CA ARG A 9 21.30 2.40 -1.60
C ARG A 9 20.95 3.81 -2.11
N ARG A 10 21.68 4.84 -1.69
CA ARG A 10 21.42 6.23 -2.11
C ARG A 10 21.88 6.58 -3.52
N ARG A 11 22.69 5.72 -4.17
CA ARG A 11 23.25 5.98 -5.51
C ARG A 11 22.49 5.36 -6.68
N MET A 12 21.55 4.46 -6.44
CA MET A 12 20.78 3.81 -7.52
C MET A 12 19.49 4.54 -7.92
N LEU A 13 19.04 5.55 -7.16
CA LEU A 13 17.79 6.27 -7.47
C LEU A 13 17.96 7.58 -8.28
N LEU A 14 19.17 7.90 -8.77
CA LEU A 14 19.44 9.15 -9.49
C LEU A 14 19.89 8.99 -10.96
N ALA A 15 19.65 7.86 -11.59
CA ALA A 15 19.99 7.65 -12.99
C ALA A 15 18.79 7.27 -13.84
N GLY A 16 17.96 8.29 -14.15
CA GLY A 16 16.82 8.04 -15.04
C GLY A 16 16.01 9.27 -15.39
N ALA A 17 16.66 10.36 -15.81
CA ALA A 17 15.96 11.46 -16.49
C ALA A 17 16.97 12.27 -17.32
N ALA A 18 17.08 11.98 -18.58
CA ALA A 18 17.41 12.94 -19.66
C ALA A 18 17.36 12.25 -21.02
N ALA A 19 16.69 12.85 -21.90
CA ALA A 19 16.89 13.10 -23.32
C ALA A 19 15.56 12.99 -24.09
N LEU A 20 15.07 14.12 -24.51
CA LEU A 20 15.22 14.86 -25.78
C LEU A 20 14.32 14.23 -26.86
N GLY A 21 13.64 14.98 -27.66
CA GLY A 21 14.00 16.14 -28.38
C GLY A 21 12.84 16.69 -29.22
N ALA A 22 13.02 17.88 -29.60
CA ALA A 22 12.19 18.71 -30.47
C ALA A 22 12.44 18.43 -31.97
N ALA A 23 11.40 18.66 -32.77
CA ALA A 23 11.41 19.15 -34.16
C ALA A 23 9.93 19.20 -34.61
N GLY A 24 9.31 20.27 -35.06
CA GLY A 24 9.77 21.36 -35.90
C GLY A 24 9.09 21.31 -37.25
N ALA A 25 8.51 22.45 -37.65
CA ALA A 25 8.11 22.88 -38.99
C ALA A 25 6.64 22.65 -39.40
N ALA A 26 5.79 23.68 -39.51
CA ALA A 26 5.74 24.80 -40.43
C ALA A 26 5.09 24.49 -41.80
N GLY A 27 4.08 25.29 -42.13
CA GLY A 27 3.67 25.59 -43.52
C GLY A 27 2.27 25.08 -43.86
N ALA A 28 1.35 25.75 -44.46
CA ALA A 28 1.28 26.99 -45.18
C ALA A 28 -0.19 27.35 -45.33
N VAL A 29 -0.41 28.63 -45.47
CA VAL A 29 -1.65 29.32 -45.81
C VAL A 29 -2.03 29.05 -47.27
N LEU A 30 -3.32 28.91 -47.60
CA LEU A 30 -3.90 29.45 -48.84
C LEU A 30 -5.36 29.88 -48.60
N ALA A 31 -5.62 31.05 -49.06
CA ALA A 31 -6.86 31.80 -49.08
C ALA A 31 -7.73 31.44 -50.31
N GLY A 32 -9.00 31.70 -50.21
CA GLY A 32 -9.78 31.90 -51.41
C GLY A 32 -11.27 31.64 -51.30
N GLY A 33 -12.06 32.68 -51.42
CA GLY A 33 -13.27 32.66 -52.22
C GLY A 33 -14.59 32.94 -51.49
N ASP A 34 -15.01 34.17 -51.52
CA ASP A 34 -16.38 34.63 -51.26
C ASP A 34 -17.40 34.03 -52.22
N GLU A 35 -18.51 33.56 -51.72
CA GLU A 35 -19.79 33.63 -52.43
C GLU A 35 -20.94 33.86 -51.45
N GLU A 36 -21.52 35.02 -51.62
CA GLU A 36 -22.71 35.54 -50.99
C GLU A 36 -23.95 34.84 -51.59
N SER A 37 -24.75 34.20 -50.76
CA SER A 37 -26.04 33.64 -51.18
C SER A 37 -27.12 33.98 -50.14
N ALA A 38 -28.16 34.66 -50.61
CA ALA A 38 -29.28 35.21 -49.84
C ALA A 38 -30.10 34.15 -49.08
N PRO A 39 -30.81 34.54 -48.00
CA PRO A 39 -31.51 33.56 -47.16
C PRO A 39 -32.91 33.23 -47.74
N PRO A 40 -33.34 31.96 -47.62
CA PRO A 40 -34.72 31.59 -47.85
C PRO A 40 -35.61 31.81 -46.62
N ALA A 41 -36.89 32.09 -46.90
CA ALA A 41 -37.94 32.48 -45.98
C ALA A 41 -38.17 31.58 -44.77
N ALA A 42 -38.50 32.21 -43.63
CA ALA A 42 -38.82 31.61 -42.36
C ALA A 42 -40.04 30.63 -42.45
N ALA A 43 -39.84 29.43 -41.99
CA ALA A 43 -40.90 28.47 -41.65
C ALA A 43 -41.46 28.76 -40.25
N PRO A 44 -42.74 28.47 -39.94
CA PRO A 44 -43.32 28.80 -38.62
C PRO A 44 -42.65 27.96 -37.52
N GLY A 45 -42.22 28.62 -36.46
CA GLY A 45 -41.53 28.06 -35.34
C GLY A 45 -42.41 27.04 -34.57
N PRO A 46 -41.78 26.01 -34.01
CA PRO A 46 -42.50 25.04 -33.16
C PRO A 46 -42.94 25.76 -31.85
N GLN A 47 -44.20 25.54 -31.51
CA GLN A 47 -44.80 26.01 -30.25
C GLN A 47 -43.90 25.64 -29.08
N ALA A 48 -43.64 26.60 -28.24
CA ALA A 48 -42.92 26.44 -26.99
C ALA A 48 -43.62 25.35 -26.15
N ARG A 49 -42.96 24.20 -26.02
CA ARG A 49 -43.34 23.19 -25.01
C ARG A 49 -43.22 23.84 -23.65
N GLN A 50 -44.32 23.90 -22.92
CA GLN A 50 -44.32 24.31 -21.54
C GLN A 50 -43.28 23.49 -20.76
N ALA A 51 -42.38 24.16 -20.03
CA ALA A 51 -41.44 23.55 -19.16
C ALA A 51 -42.21 22.62 -18.16
N PRO A 52 -41.75 21.41 -17.90
CA PRO A 52 -42.39 20.56 -16.93
C PRO A 52 -42.39 21.28 -15.58
N LYS A 53 -43.56 21.30 -14.93
CA LYS A 53 -43.70 21.82 -13.56
C LYS A 53 -42.65 21.16 -12.68
N SER A 54 -41.82 21.96 -12.02
CA SER A 54 -40.83 21.47 -11.07
C SER A 54 -41.48 20.49 -10.12
N SER A 55 -41.08 19.21 -10.16
CA SER A 55 -41.54 18.24 -9.17
C SER A 55 -41.10 18.74 -7.80
N ALA A 56 -41.97 18.63 -6.81
CA ALA A 56 -41.69 19.02 -5.42
C ALA A 56 -40.55 18.17 -4.78
N PHE A 57 -40.04 17.17 -5.51
CA PHE A 57 -38.86 16.41 -5.15
C PHE A 57 -37.62 17.01 -5.85
N ARG A 58 -37.16 18.18 -5.36
CA ARG A 58 -35.76 18.53 -5.52
C ARG A 58 -34.97 17.53 -4.66
N LEU A 59 -34.26 16.63 -5.31
CA LEU A 59 -33.11 15.99 -4.70
C LEU A 59 -32.14 17.10 -4.35
N GLN A 60 -32.24 17.61 -3.13
CA GLN A 60 -31.13 18.38 -2.58
C GLN A 60 -29.93 17.43 -2.59
N PRO A 61 -28.76 17.84 -3.10
CA PRO A 61 -27.55 17.08 -2.86
C PRO A 61 -27.49 16.85 -1.35
N LEU A 62 -27.34 15.60 -0.93
CA LEU A 62 -26.95 15.27 0.45
C LEU A 62 -25.55 15.88 0.65
N THR A 63 -25.50 17.17 0.88
CA THR A 63 -24.38 17.82 1.56
C THR A 63 -24.57 17.62 3.06
N GLY A 64 -24.84 16.39 3.44
CA GLY A 64 -24.65 15.94 4.80
C GLY A 64 -23.22 15.49 4.87
N ASP A 65 -22.45 16.10 5.76
CA ASP A 65 -21.22 15.48 6.24
C ASP A 65 -21.51 14.01 6.44
N GLY A 66 -20.74 13.14 5.76
CA GLY A 66 -20.82 11.71 5.99
C GLY A 66 -20.71 11.46 7.50
N PRO A 67 -21.13 10.32 8.02
CA PRO A 67 -21.09 10.05 9.45
C PRO A 67 -19.72 10.50 9.95
N PRO A 68 -19.68 11.30 11.06
CA PRO A 68 -18.42 11.90 11.51
C PRO A 68 -17.38 10.79 11.58
N ARG A 69 -16.28 10.96 10.84
CA ARG A 69 -15.17 10.01 10.88
C ARG A 69 -14.86 9.78 12.34
N ALA A 70 -15.09 8.57 12.83
CA ALA A 70 -14.84 8.25 14.22
C ALA A 70 -13.40 8.61 14.54
N ALA A 71 -13.19 9.44 15.56
CA ALA A 71 -11.84 9.82 15.95
C ALA A 71 -11.03 8.53 16.25
N PRO A 72 -9.79 8.42 15.78
CA PRO A 72 -8.99 7.22 15.99
C PRO A 72 -8.99 6.85 17.48
N ARG A 73 -9.28 5.60 17.78
CA ARG A 73 -9.26 5.11 19.17
C ARG A 73 -7.86 5.26 19.72
N ARG A 74 -7.69 6.03 20.77
CA ARG A 74 -6.42 6.18 21.46
C ARG A 74 -6.03 4.86 22.11
N LEU A 75 -4.97 4.24 21.59
CA LEU A 75 -4.41 3.01 22.13
C LEU A 75 -3.47 3.31 23.31
N LYS A 76 -3.25 2.31 24.15
CA LYS A 76 -2.18 2.39 25.15
C LYS A 76 -0.83 2.45 24.44
N VAL A 77 0.00 3.45 24.79
CA VAL A 77 1.34 3.56 24.25
C VAL A 77 2.19 2.38 24.72
N ARG A 78 2.70 1.61 23.78
CA ARG A 78 3.61 0.50 24.04
C ARG A 78 5.06 1.00 24.12
N THR A 79 5.90 0.18 24.74
CA THR A 79 7.36 0.38 24.77
C THR A 79 8.10 -0.60 23.88
N GLU A 80 7.39 -1.65 23.42
CA GLU A 80 7.92 -2.70 22.56
C GLU A 80 6.84 -3.08 21.52
N PRO A 81 7.24 -3.49 20.30
CA PRO A 81 6.31 -3.98 19.30
C PRO A 81 5.84 -5.40 19.63
N PHE A 82 4.74 -5.82 19.02
CA PHE A 82 4.38 -7.23 18.99
C PHE A 82 5.38 -8.00 18.13
N LEU A 83 5.95 -9.03 18.69
CA LEU A 83 6.87 -9.95 18.01
C LEU A 83 6.16 -11.23 17.58
N ARG A 84 5.05 -11.56 18.23
CA ARG A 84 4.28 -12.78 18.03
C ARG A 84 2.80 -12.50 18.11
N ILE A 85 2.02 -13.33 17.47
CA ILE A 85 0.56 -13.36 17.67
C ILE A 85 0.21 -14.31 18.80
N SER A 86 -0.81 -13.95 19.58
CA SER A 86 -1.39 -14.85 20.57
C SER A 86 -2.47 -15.71 19.91
N GLY A 87 -2.46 -17.00 20.17
CA GLY A 87 -3.47 -17.92 19.63
C GLY A 87 -3.21 -19.33 20.13
N ARG A 88 -4.23 -20.21 20.04
CA ARG A 88 -4.09 -21.64 20.30
C ARG A 88 -3.83 -22.35 18.98
N GLY A 89 -2.96 -23.40 19.00
CA GLY A 89 -2.64 -24.19 17.83
C GLY A 89 -1.48 -23.62 16.99
N ARG A 90 -1.27 -24.22 15.81
CA ARG A 90 -0.14 -23.93 14.92
C ARG A 90 -0.45 -22.75 14.00
N HIS A 91 -0.79 -21.57 14.59
CA HIS A 91 -1.03 -20.36 13.82
C HIS A 91 0.26 -19.56 13.63
N MET A 92 0.48 -19.04 12.41
CA MET A 92 1.57 -18.15 12.06
C MET A 92 1.00 -16.94 11.30
N MET A 93 1.77 -15.88 11.21
CA MET A 93 1.45 -14.70 10.41
C MET A 93 2.53 -14.48 9.37
N LEU A 94 2.10 -14.29 8.13
CA LEU A 94 2.96 -13.90 7.03
C LEU A 94 2.85 -12.41 6.79
N THR A 95 3.99 -11.72 6.70
CA THR A 95 4.01 -10.27 6.48
C THR A 95 4.99 -9.89 5.38
N PHE A 96 4.61 -8.87 4.59
CA PHE A 96 5.41 -8.29 3.52
C PHE A 96 5.59 -6.80 3.75
N ASP A 97 6.80 -6.29 3.59
CA ASP A 97 7.15 -4.89 3.77
C ASP A 97 7.55 -4.20 2.45
N ASP A 98 7.59 -2.87 2.46
CA ASP A 98 8.06 -1.96 1.43
C ASP A 98 7.09 -1.75 0.23
N GLY A 99 6.09 -2.60 0.03
CA GLY A 99 5.18 -2.58 -1.12
C GLY A 99 4.13 -1.46 -1.15
N PRO A 100 3.22 -1.54 -2.13
CA PRO A 100 3.19 -2.53 -3.20
C PRO A 100 4.13 -2.23 -4.37
N ASN A 101 4.52 -3.28 -5.11
CA ASN A 101 5.33 -3.18 -6.33
C ASN A 101 4.64 -3.93 -7.48
N PRO A 102 4.46 -3.31 -8.68
CA PRO A 102 3.73 -3.92 -9.79
C PRO A 102 4.41 -5.15 -10.39
N GLU A 103 5.71 -5.35 -10.16
CA GLU A 103 6.46 -6.50 -10.66
C GLU A 103 6.34 -7.74 -9.74
N TYR A 104 6.26 -7.54 -8.42
CA TYR A 104 6.35 -8.66 -7.47
C TYR A 104 5.06 -8.90 -6.69
N THR A 105 4.39 -7.84 -6.24
CA THR A 105 3.18 -7.95 -5.40
C THR A 105 2.07 -8.77 -6.06
N PRO A 106 1.75 -8.62 -7.36
CA PRO A 106 0.72 -9.45 -8.01
C PRO A 106 0.99 -10.95 -7.90
N HIS A 107 2.24 -11.37 -8.09
CA HIS A 107 2.63 -12.78 -8.03
C HIS A 107 2.56 -13.36 -6.60
N ILE A 108 2.78 -12.53 -5.59
CA ILE A 108 2.60 -12.91 -4.19
C ILE A 108 1.11 -13.06 -3.90
N LEU A 109 0.28 -12.09 -4.30
CA LEU A 109 -1.19 -12.17 -4.15
C LEU A 109 -1.77 -13.40 -4.86
N ASP A 110 -1.35 -13.68 -6.09
CA ASP A 110 -1.77 -14.87 -6.83
C ASP A 110 -1.43 -16.18 -6.08
N THR A 111 -0.25 -16.20 -5.43
CA THR A 111 0.17 -17.37 -4.65
C THR A 111 -0.67 -17.50 -3.37
N LEU A 112 -0.94 -16.41 -2.68
CA LEU A 112 -1.78 -16.40 -1.49
C LEU A 112 -3.22 -16.80 -1.81
N ALA A 113 -3.79 -16.27 -2.89
CA ALA A 113 -5.13 -16.62 -3.36
C ALA A 113 -5.26 -18.09 -3.73
N LYS A 114 -4.24 -18.68 -4.39
CA LYS A 114 -4.21 -20.12 -4.74
C LYS A 114 -4.40 -21.03 -3.54
N TYR A 115 -3.91 -20.64 -2.38
CA TYR A 115 -3.95 -21.43 -1.14
C TYR A 115 -4.98 -20.91 -0.11
N ASP A 116 -5.83 -19.95 -0.48
CA ASP A 116 -6.79 -19.26 0.41
C ASP A 116 -6.14 -18.74 1.69
N VAL A 117 -4.96 -18.13 1.54
CA VAL A 117 -4.17 -17.59 2.66
C VAL A 117 -4.24 -16.08 2.67
N ARG A 118 -4.50 -15.53 3.86
CA ARG A 118 -4.41 -14.09 4.10
C ARG A 118 -3.08 -13.73 4.73
N ALA A 119 -2.52 -12.61 4.28
CA ALA A 119 -1.27 -12.06 4.78
C ALA A 119 -1.45 -10.60 5.22
N MET A 120 -0.40 -10.04 5.75
CA MET A 120 -0.35 -8.65 6.16
C MET A 120 0.73 -7.91 5.38
N PHE A 121 0.39 -6.73 4.86
CA PHE A 121 1.29 -5.90 4.05
C PHE A 121 1.53 -4.56 4.74
N PHE A 122 2.77 -4.25 5.06
CA PHE A 122 3.19 -2.95 5.59
C PHE A 122 3.69 -2.08 4.45
N LEU A 123 2.86 -1.12 4.05
CA LEU A 123 3.03 -0.38 2.80
C LEU A 123 3.71 0.95 3.01
N CYS A 124 4.63 1.29 2.08
CA CYS A 124 5.19 2.62 1.96
C CYS A 124 4.24 3.55 1.20
N GLY A 125 4.03 4.78 1.71
CA GLY A 125 3.07 5.71 1.14
C GLY A 125 3.34 6.05 -0.33
N GLU A 126 4.61 6.24 -0.73
CA GLU A 126 5.00 6.46 -2.12
C GLU A 126 4.57 5.32 -3.04
N CYS A 127 4.68 4.07 -2.58
CA CYS A 127 4.26 2.89 -3.33
C CYS A 127 2.74 2.78 -3.41
N VAL A 128 2.03 3.14 -2.34
CA VAL A 128 0.56 3.14 -2.29
C VAL A 128 -0.03 4.06 -3.37
N VAL A 129 0.44 5.31 -3.45
CA VAL A 129 -0.13 6.28 -4.40
C VAL A 129 0.16 5.93 -5.85
N GLN A 130 1.22 5.18 -6.10
CA GLN A 130 1.61 4.73 -7.44
C GLN A 130 0.87 3.46 -7.89
N ASN A 131 0.31 2.67 -6.95
CA ASN A 131 -0.25 1.33 -7.22
C ASN A 131 -1.55 1.10 -6.44
N LYS A 132 -2.49 2.04 -6.51
CA LYS A 132 -3.76 2.02 -5.77
C LYS A 132 -4.59 0.77 -6.05
N GLU A 133 -4.55 0.27 -7.28
CA GLU A 133 -5.24 -0.93 -7.71
C GLU A 133 -4.75 -2.19 -6.98
N LEU A 134 -3.44 -2.27 -6.66
CA LEU A 134 -2.91 -3.38 -5.87
C LEU A 134 -3.36 -3.30 -4.42
N VAL A 135 -3.47 -2.09 -3.87
CA VAL A 135 -3.99 -1.89 -2.50
C VAL A 135 -5.47 -2.23 -2.43
N ALA A 136 -6.27 -1.84 -3.44
CA ALA A 136 -7.68 -2.24 -3.56
C ALA A 136 -7.81 -3.76 -3.66
N ARG A 137 -6.99 -4.43 -4.47
CA ARG A 137 -6.94 -5.89 -4.57
C ARG A 137 -6.64 -6.55 -3.22
N MET A 138 -5.69 -6.02 -2.44
CA MET A 138 -5.41 -6.51 -1.08
C MET A 138 -6.64 -6.43 -0.17
N ALA A 139 -7.43 -5.36 -0.29
CA ALA A 139 -8.67 -5.20 0.47
C ALA A 139 -9.73 -6.23 0.06
N GLU A 140 -9.95 -6.41 -1.25
CA GLU A 140 -10.90 -7.35 -1.84
C GLU A 140 -10.58 -8.80 -1.46
N GLU A 141 -9.31 -9.18 -1.46
CA GLU A 141 -8.83 -10.52 -1.09
C GLU A 141 -8.75 -10.72 0.45
N GLY A 142 -9.07 -9.68 1.24
CA GLY A 142 -9.15 -9.76 2.70
C GLY A 142 -7.81 -9.75 3.42
N HIS A 143 -6.75 -9.31 2.77
CA HIS A 143 -5.45 -9.07 3.40
C HIS A 143 -5.54 -7.88 4.36
N VAL A 144 -4.64 -7.79 5.34
CA VAL A 144 -4.55 -6.65 6.25
C VAL A 144 -3.43 -5.73 5.78
N VAL A 145 -3.71 -4.43 5.70
CA VAL A 145 -2.73 -3.41 5.35
C VAL A 145 -2.31 -2.64 6.59
N GLY A 146 -1.01 -2.47 6.75
CA GLY A 146 -0.36 -1.67 7.79
C GLY A 146 0.47 -0.53 7.22
N ASN A 147 0.84 0.42 8.06
CA ASN A 147 1.65 1.59 7.73
C ASN A 147 3.14 1.26 7.85
N HIS A 148 3.95 1.61 6.83
CA HIS A 148 5.41 1.46 6.84
C HIS A 148 6.13 2.78 6.56
N THR A 149 5.51 3.91 6.93
CA THR A 149 5.97 5.29 6.64
C THR A 149 5.84 5.67 5.16
N TRP A 150 6.13 6.93 4.82
CA TRP A 150 5.99 7.40 3.45
C TRP A 150 7.17 7.03 2.58
N THR A 151 8.40 7.41 3.01
CA THR A 151 9.65 7.24 2.24
C THR A 151 10.58 6.18 2.81
N HIS A 152 10.12 5.37 3.76
CA HIS A 152 10.93 4.36 4.45
C HIS A 152 12.18 4.94 5.14
N PRO A 153 12.10 6.02 5.93
CA PRO A 153 13.26 6.63 6.57
C PRO A 153 13.67 5.90 7.87
N LEU A 154 14.91 6.10 8.29
CA LEU A 154 15.35 5.68 9.62
C LEU A 154 14.73 6.60 10.69
N LEU A 155 13.65 6.16 11.34
CA LEU A 155 12.88 6.99 12.27
C LEU A 155 13.67 7.52 13.45
N THR A 156 14.72 6.81 13.88
CA THR A 156 15.59 7.24 15.00
C THR A 156 16.44 8.46 14.66
N SER A 157 16.56 8.81 13.37
CA SER A 157 17.27 10.01 12.91
C SER A 157 16.35 11.22 12.69
N LEU A 158 15.02 11.04 12.79
CA LEU A 158 14.05 12.07 12.50
C LEU A 158 13.52 12.77 13.75
N LYS A 159 13.09 14.02 13.57
CA LYS A 159 12.33 14.74 14.59
C LYS A 159 10.91 14.20 14.67
N ARG A 160 10.28 14.33 15.85
CA ARG A 160 8.91 13.87 16.09
C ARG A 160 7.90 14.36 15.03
N ARG A 161 8.04 15.60 14.54
CA ARG A 161 7.15 16.15 13.51
C ARG A 161 7.31 15.41 12.20
N GLU A 162 8.54 15.15 11.76
CA GLU A 162 8.84 14.42 10.53
C GLU A 162 8.30 12.98 10.60
N ILE A 163 8.51 12.29 11.74
CA ILE A 163 7.91 10.95 11.95
C ILE A 163 6.39 11.01 11.85
N ARG A 164 5.75 12.01 12.43
CA ARG A 164 4.30 12.17 12.35
C ARG A 164 3.85 12.38 10.91
N ASP A 165 4.53 13.24 10.17
CA ASP A 165 4.17 13.57 8.79
C ASP A 165 4.34 12.33 7.88
N GLU A 166 5.41 11.56 8.02
CA GLU A 166 5.62 10.25 7.36
C GLU A 166 4.48 9.27 7.63
N MET A 167 4.10 9.08 8.91
CA MET A 167 3.06 8.13 9.29
C MET A 167 1.64 8.62 8.90
N ALA A 168 1.36 9.91 9.03
CA ALA A 168 0.04 10.47 8.74
C ALA A 168 -0.26 10.41 7.23
N SER A 169 0.66 10.91 6.40
CA SER A 169 0.50 10.89 4.94
C SER A 169 0.31 9.47 4.40
N THR A 170 1.05 8.50 4.93
CA THR A 170 0.87 7.09 4.56
C THR A 170 -0.49 6.55 4.99
N SER A 171 -0.94 6.89 6.22
CA SER A 171 -2.26 6.46 6.68
C SER A 171 -3.39 7.04 5.83
N ASP A 172 -3.26 8.30 5.40
CA ASP A 172 -4.24 8.94 4.51
C ASP A 172 -4.26 8.26 3.12
N ALA A 173 -3.09 7.97 2.55
CA ALA A 173 -2.99 7.27 1.26
C ALA A 173 -3.55 5.83 1.32
N ILE A 174 -3.31 5.12 2.42
CA ILE A 174 -3.89 3.79 2.65
C ILE A 174 -5.41 3.89 2.77
N GLU A 175 -5.95 4.83 3.56
CA GLU A 175 -7.39 5.02 3.71
C GLU A 175 -8.06 5.27 2.36
N ASP A 176 -7.46 6.12 1.51
CA ASP A 176 -7.98 6.46 0.19
C ASP A 176 -8.00 5.26 -0.79
N SER A 177 -7.10 4.29 -0.63
CA SER A 177 -6.95 3.17 -1.57
C SER A 177 -7.49 1.84 -1.04
N TYR A 178 -7.40 1.61 0.28
CA TYR A 178 -7.82 0.40 0.98
C TYR A 178 -9.24 0.53 1.54
N GLY A 179 -9.73 1.77 1.76
CA GLY A 179 -11.05 2.06 2.32
C GLY A 179 -11.10 2.22 3.84
N GLU A 180 -10.03 1.88 4.56
CA GLU A 180 -9.94 2.01 6.01
C GLU A 180 -8.55 2.49 6.42
N ARG A 181 -8.48 3.21 7.55
CA ARG A 181 -7.18 3.57 8.15
C ARG A 181 -6.45 2.34 8.66
N PRO A 182 -5.10 2.29 8.49
CA PRO A 182 -4.32 1.18 9.02
C PRO A 182 -4.42 1.12 10.55
N GLN A 183 -4.56 -0.09 11.07
CA GLN A 183 -4.59 -0.35 12.53
C GLN A 183 -3.24 -0.89 13.04
N TRP A 184 -2.28 -1.05 12.14
CA TRP A 184 -0.96 -1.59 12.39
C TRP A 184 0.12 -0.72 11.78
N PHE A 185 1.27 -0.70 12.45
CA PHE A 185 2.43 0.06 12.03
C PHE A 185 3.69 -0.77 12.25
N ARG A 186 4.60 -0.72 11.30
CA ARG A 186 5.95 -1.29 11.42
C ARG A 186 6.97 -0.21 11.14
N ALA A 187 7.95 -0.04 12.04
CA ALA A 187 9.03 0.91 11.84
C ALA A 187 10.03 0.38 10.81
N PRO A 188 10.41 1.18 9.82
CA PRO A 188 11.49 0.84 8.90
C PRO A 188 12.75 0.34 9.63
N TYR A 189 13.38 -0.69 9.07
CA TYR A 189 14.58 -1.34 9.64
C TYR A 189 14.37 -1.98 11.03
N GLY A 190 13.14 -2.09 11.54
CA GLY A 190 12.89 -2.45 12.93
C GLY A 190 13.45 -1.43 13.94
N ALA A 191 13.70 -0.19 13.50
CA ALA A 191 14.32 0.86 14.29
C ALA A 191 13.27 1.73 14.99
N TRP A 192 12.91 1.32 16.19
CA TRP A 192 11.90 1.96 17.02
C TRP A 192 12.46 3.08 17.89
N ASN A 193 11.65 4.12 18.13
CA ASN A 193 11.91 5.13 19.16
C ASN A 193 10.60 5.48 19.90
N ARG A 194 10.74 6.19 21.02
CA ARG A 194 9.58 6.58 21.83
C ARG A 194 8.54 7.39 21.04
N ALA A 195 8.98 8.24 20.11
CA ALA A 195 8.07 9.07 19.31
C ALA A 195 7.22 8.21 18.38
N ALA A 196 7.80 7.19 17.73
CA ALA A 196 7.08 6.25 16.86
C ALA A 196 5.98 5.50 17.62
N PHE A 197 6.26 4.96 18.81
CA PHE A 197 5.25 4.30 19.64
C PHE A 197 4.12 5.25 20.06
N GLN A 198 4.44 6.47 20.47
CA GLN A 198 3.45 7.45 20.89
C GLN A 198 2.56 7.92 19.73
N LEU A 199 3.16 8.16 18.56
CA LEU A 199 2.46 8.61 17.36
C LEU A 199 1.59 7.48 16.80
N GLY A 200 2.11 6.26 16.72
CA GLY A 200 1.34 5.09 16.31
C GLY A 200 0.09 4.91 17.18
N ALA A 201 0.25 4.92 18.50
CA ALA A 201 -0.87 4.81 19.43
C ALA A 201 -1.88 5.97 19.29
N ALA A 202 -1.41 7.20 19.08
CA ALA A 202 -2.27 8.36 18.86
C ALA A 202 -3.06 8.30 17.55
N MET A 203 -2.53 7.61 16.54
CA MET A 203 -3.18 7.35 15.24
C MET A 203 -4.00 6.06 15.24
N GLY A 204 -4.11 5.34 16.35
CA GLY A 204 -4.86 4.10 16.45
C GLY A 204 -4.14 2.87 15.93
N MET A 205 -2.83 2.92 15.75
CA MET A 205 -2.01 1.83 15.21
C MET A 205 -1.20 1.13 16.30
N GLU A 206 -1.26 -0.21 16.29
CA GLU A 206 -0.41 -1.07 17.13
C GLU A 206 0.92 -1.35 16.43
N PRO A 207 2.05 -1.32 17.15
CA PRO A 207 3.34 -1.60 16.56
C PRO A 207 3.58 -3.12 16.43
N MET A 208 4.00 -3.59 15.26
CA MET A 208 4.33 -4.99 14.99
C MET A 208 5.73 -5.11 14.39
N ALA A 209 6.52 -6.02 14.94
CA ALA A 209 7.78 -6.48 14.37
C ALA A 209 7.64 -7.95 13.91
N TRP A 210 8.68 -8.75 14.03
CA TRP A 210 8.74 -10.15 13.54
C TRP A 210 9.61 -11.01 14.44
N THR A 211 9.53 -12.30 14.23
CA THR A 211 10.37 -13.31 14.91
C THR A 211 11.18 -14.15 13.93
N VAL A 212 10.71 -14.29 12.69
CA VAL A 212 11.45 -14.94 11.61
C VAL A 212 11.73 -13.89 10.54
N ASP A 213 13.01 -13.66 10.26
CA ASP A 213 13.47 -12.78 9.20
C ASP A 213 13.99 -13.64 8.04
N THR A 214 13.34 -13.54 6.88
CA THR A 214 13.79 -14.24 5.68
C THR A 214 15.09 -13.67 5.13
N THR A 215 15.42 -12.42 5.48
CA THR A 215 16.49 -11.59 4.91
C THR A 215 16.53 -11.63 3.38
N ASP A 216 15.37 -11.77 2.75
CA ASP A 216 15.16 -11.84 1.31
C ASP A 216 15.66 -10.60 0.56
N TRP A 217 15.70 -9.46 1.27
CA TRP A 217 16.25 -8.20 0.78
C TRP A 217 17.74 -8.28 0.41
N THR A 218 18.47 -9.30 0.90
CA THR A 218 19.88 -9.55 0.54
C THR A 218 20.04 -10.44 -0.69
N THR A 219 18.94 -10.93 -1.28
CA THR A 219 18.93 -11.91 -2.38
C THR A 219 19.77 -13.17 -2.10
N PRO A 220 19.52 -13.88 -0.97
CA PRO A 220 20.43 -14.93 -0.46
C PRO A 220 20.28 -16.29 -1.17
N GLY A 221 19.39 -16.38 -2.15
CA GLY A 221 18.97 -17.62 -2.80
C GLY A 221 17.61 -18.13 -2.29
N VAL A 222 16.84 -18.74 -3.20
CA VAL A 222 15.48 -19.23 -2.90
C VAL A 222 15.50 -20.25 -1.77
N SER A 223 16.39 -21.26 -1.84
CA SER A 223 16.50 -22.29 -0.81
C SER A 223 16.81 -21.71 0.58
N THR A 224 17.67 -20.67 0.65
CA THR A 224 17.99 -20.02 1.91
C THR A 224 16.76 -19.32 2.52
N ILE A 225 15.91 -18.72 1.72
CA ILE A 225 14.65 -18.12 2.17
C ILE A 225 13.71 -19.21 2.68
N VAL A 226 13.55 -20.30 1.92
CA VAL A 226 12.73 -21.47 2.29
C VAL A 226 13.20 -22.05 3.62
N ASP A 227 14.49 -22.37 3.76
CA ASP A 227 15.07 -22.93 4.97
C ASP A 227 14.83 -22.05 6.20
N ARG A 228 14.93 -20.73 6.08
CA ARG A 228 14.69 -19.80 7.18
C ARG A 228 13.24 -19.79 7.64
N VAL A 229 12.29 -19.85 6.71
CA VAL A 229 10.87 -19.91 7.05
C VAL A 229 10.52 -21.24 7.68
N GLU A 230 10.93 -22.36 7.08
CA GLU A 230 10.62 -23.70 7.57
C GLU A 230 11.27 -24.00 8.91
N SER A 231 12.56 -23.70 9.07
CA SER A 231 13.27 -23.89 10.34
C SER A 231 12.80 -22.96 11.46
N GLY A 232 12.30 -21.77 11.11
CA GLY A 232 11.75 -20.81 12.05
C GLY A 232 10.28 -21.03 12.38
N ALA A 233 9.60 -21.94 11.70
CA ALA A 233 8.16 -22.17 11.87
C ALA A 233 7.80 -22.65 13.27
N ALA A 234 6.99 -21.91 13.98
CA ALA A 234 6.48 -22.23 15.30
C ALA A 234 5.17 -21.47 15.58
N PRO A 235 4.33 -21.94 16.52
CA PRO A 235 3.12 -21.25 16.90
C PRO A 235 3.36 -19.79 17.30
N GLY A 236 2.57 -18.89 16.75
CA GLY A 236 2.62 -17.45 17.02
C GLY A 236 3.69 -16.68 16.27
N VAL A 237 4.48 -17.31 15.43
CA VAL A 237 5.55 -16.65 14.65
C VAL A 237 4.97 -15.63 13.68
N VAL A 238 5.64 -14.50 13.57
CA VAL A 238 5.46 -13.48 12.53
C VAL A 238 6.67 -13.57 11.60
N VAL A 239 6.43 -13.87 10.32
CA VAL A 239 7.45 -13.97 9.28
C VAL A 239 7.57 -12.62 8.57
N LEU A 240 8.79 -12.08 8.48
CA LEU A 240 9.12 -10.94 7.66
C LEU A 240 9.62 -11.40 6.29
N SER A 241 8.98 -10.90 5.27
CA SER A 241 9.42 -10.90 3.87
C SER A 241 9.20 -9.51 3.27
N HIS A 242 9.56 -9.30 2.01
CA HIS A 242 9.38 -8.03 1.32
C HIS A 242 8.76 -8.27 -0.06
N ASP A 243 7.86 -7.36 -0.47
CA ASP A 243 7.27 -7.38 -1.83
C ASP A 243 7.72 -6.18 -2.68
N ALA A 244 8.60 -5.32 -2.13
CA ALA A 244 9.23 -4.21 -2.83
C ALA A 244 10.62 -3.87 -2.26
N GLY A 245 11.17 -2.69 -2.60
CA GLY A 245 12.45 -2.20 -2.08
C GLY A 245 13.68 -2.89 -2.71
N GLY A 246 13.56 -3.45 -3.93
CA GLY A 246 14.64 -4.09 -4.69
C GLY A 246 14.17 -5.32 -5.43
N ASP A 247 15.09 -6.18 -5.89
CA ASP A 247 14.73 -7.46 -6.53
C ASP A 247 14.10 -8.42 -5.52
N ARG A 248 12.84 -8.81 -5.77
CA ARG A 248 12.07 -9.75 -4.96
C ARG A 248 11.69 -11.01 -5.72
N SER A 249 12.35 -11.26 -6.85
CA SER A 249 12.12 -12.46 -7.66
C SER A 249 12.36 -13.75 -6.87
N GLN A 250 13.31 -13.73 -5.92
CA GLN A 250 13.57 -14.86 -5.04
C GLN A 250 12.45 -15.04 -4.00
N THR A 251 11.92 -13.96 -3.44
CA THR A 251 10.77 -13.98 -2.52
C THR A 251 9.55 -14.60 -3.21
N VAL A 252 9.25 -14.14 -4.44
CA VAL A 252 8.14 -14.69 -5.25
C VAL A 252 8.31 -16.18 -5.52
N ARG A 253 9.51 -16.67 -5.79
CA ARG A 253 9.76 -18.10 -5.97
C ARG A 253 9.68 -18.87 -4.66
N ALA A 254 10.30 -18.35 -3.61
CA ALA A 254 10.36 -19.01 -2.31
C ALA A 254 8.98 -19.23 -1.69
N ILE A 255 8.06 -18.25 -1.77
CA ILE A 255 6.70 -18.42 -1.22
C ILE A 255 5.94 -19.57 -1.91
N ARG A 256 6.17 -19.80 -3.20
CA ARG A 256 5.55 -20.91 -3.94
C ARG A 256 6.03 -22.29 -3.47
N GLU A 257 7.21 -22.36 -2.86
CA GLU A 257 7.81 -23.56 -2.33
C GLU A 257 7.41 -23.79 -0.86
N TRP A 258 7.71 -22.88 0.05
CA TRP A 258 7.50 -23.09 1.47
C TRP A 258 6.04 -22.98 1.93
N LEU A 259 5.18 -22.19 1.22
CA LEU A 259 3.80 -22.01 1.69
C LEU A 259 3.01 -23.34 1.71
N PRO A 260 2.97 -24.15 0.63
CA PRO A 260 2.34 -25.46 0.69
C PRO A 260 2.96 -26.37 1.75
N HIS A 261 4.28 -26.37 1.92
CA HIS A 261 4.94 -27.20 2.94
C HIS A 261 4.50 -26.86 4.36
N LEU A 262 4.33 -25.56 4.69
CA LEU A 262 3.80 -25.15 5.98
C LEU A 262 2.35 -25.59 6.19
N LEU A 263 1.51 -25.43 5.16
CA LEU A 263 0.11 -25.85 5.21
C LEU A 263 -0.01 -27.36 5.40
N ASP A 264 0.73 -28.14 4.65
CA ASP A 264 0.80 -29.61 4.75
C ASP A 264 1.33 -30.07 6.12
N SER A 265 2.21 -29.26 6.72
CA SER A 265 2.70 -29.48 8.10
C SER A 265 1.68 -29.08 9.17
N GLY A 266 0.48 -28.67 8.79
CA GLY A 266 -0.61 -28.32 9.70
C GLY A 266 -0.49 -26.93 10.35
N TYR A 267 0.28 -26.01 9.75
CA TYR A 267 0.25 -24.61 10.12
C TYR A 267 -0.93 -23.90 9.46
N HIS A 268 -1.51 -22.94 10.18
CA HIS A 268 -2.55 -22.07 9.69
C HIS A 268 -2.02 -20.64 9.60
N LEU A 269 -2.04 -20.06 8.41
CA LEU A 269 -1.65 -18.68 8.20
C LEU A 269 -2.85 -17.79 8.52
N THR A 270 -2.67 -16.82 9.41
CA THR A 270 -3.75 -15.96 9.89
C THR A 270 -3.32 -14.49 9.91
N VAL A 271 -4.30 -13.61 9.95
CA VAL A 271 -4.11 -12.17 10.15
C VAL A 271 -4.81 -11.74 11.43
N PRO A 272 -4.39 -10.63 12.07
CA PRO A 272 -5.09 -10.15 13.24
C PRO A 272 -6.52 -9.74 12.88
N PRO A 273 -7.50 -9.96 13.78
CA PRO A 273 -8.86 -9.53 13.54
C PRO A 273 -8.90 -8.01 13.40
N ARG A 274 -9.71 -7.53 12.44
CA ARG A 274 -10.02 -6.11 12.34
C ARG A 274 -10.71 -5.66 13.61
N ARG A 275 -10.26 -4.58 14.20
CA ARG A 275 -10.91 -3.97 15.37
C ARG A 275 -11.98 -3.03 14.85
N VAL A 276 -13.22 -3.35 15.13
CA VAL A 276 -14.40 -2.53 14.85
C VAL A 276 -14.53 -1.42 15.89
#